data_4f9cabcebfdd117c91eaffc1156d6aa1
#
_entry.id   4f9cabcebfdd117c91eaffc1156d6aa1
#
_cell.length_a   1.000
_cell.length_b   1.000
_cell.length_c   1.000
_cell.angle_alpha   90.00
_cell.angle_beta   90.00
_cell.angle_gamma   90.00
#
_symmetry.space_group_name_H-M   'P 1'
#
loop_
_entity.id
_entity.type
_entity.pdbx_description
1 polymer ?
#
loop_
_entity_poly.entity_id
_entity_poly.type
_entity_poly.pdbx_seq_one_letter_code
_entity_poly.pdbx_strand_id
1 'polypeptide(L)'
;GGSGDIAVGFQAEDPATRIAAIRRAGQDKLVSALPYLVDRLTDSEAEVRMFAIIAIKEITGLTHGFRHYDPASLRQEAVERWREWLAGSRDKSRETRPVEERKTG
;
A
#
# COMPACT_ATOMS: atom_id res chain seq x y z
N GLY A 1 2.72 13.27 17.92
CA GLY A 1 3.25 12.35 17.31
C GLY A 1 2.53 11.77 16.20
N GLY A 2 2.65 12.27 15.10
CA GLY A 2 1.95 11.88 13.99
C GLY A 2 2.02 10.48 13.55
N SER A 3 3.17 9.84 13.58
CA SER A 3 3.21 8.55 12.97
C SER A 3 2.41 7.53 13.74
N GLY A 4 2.34 7.67 15.04
CA GLY A 4 1.55 6.75 15.80
C GLY A 4 0.10 6.89 15.47
N ASP A 5 -0.35 8.10 15.22
CA ASP A 5 -1.74 8.35 14.95
C ASP A 5 -2.14 7.74 13.62
N ILE A 6 -1.27 7.76 12.64
CA ILE A 6 -1.58 7.19 11.36
C ILE A 6 -1.80 5.70 11.54
N ALA A 7 -0.89 5.01 12.23
CA ALA A 7 -1.02 3.58 12.38
C ALA A 7 -2.29 3.19 13.12
N VAL A 8 -2.67 3.98 14.11
CA VAL A 8 -3.83 3.66 14.91
C VAL A 8 -5.11 3.60 14.08
N GLY A 9 -5.30 4.54 13.20
CA GLY A 9 -6.50 4.55 12.37
C GLY A 9 -6.58 3.34 11.45
N PHE A 10 -5.45 2.99 10.83
CA PHE A 10 -5.44 1.87 9.91
C PHE A 10 -5.66 0.53 10.62
N GLN A 11 -5.42 0.47 11.92
CA GLN A 11 -5.52 -0.76 12.67
C GLN A 11 -6.70 -0.79 13.63
N ALA A 12 -7.62 0.16 13.51
CA ALA A 12 -8.77 0.23 14.39
C ALA A 12 -9.64 -1.02 14.25
N GLU A 13 -10.31 -1.40 15.30
CA GLU A 13 -11.18 -2.56 15.24
C GLU A 13 -12.36 -2.35 14.34
N ASP A 14 -12.91 -1.17 14.33
CA ASP A 14 -14.07 -0.86 13.53
C ASP A 14 -13.70 -0.69 12.08
N PRO A 15 -14.27 -1.48 11.16
CA PRO A 15 -13.93 -1.35 9.75
C PRO A 15 -14.21 0.05 9.20
N ALA A 16 -15.26 0.71 9.66
CA ALA A 16 -15.56 2.05 9.17
C ALA A 16 -14.44 3.03 9.53
N THR A 17 -13.82 2.85 10.69
CA THR A 17 -12.72 3.70 11.11
C THR A 17 -11.50 3.41 10.23
N ARG A 18 -11.25 2.13 9.92
CA ARG A 18 -10.14 1.78 9.04
C ARG A 18 -10.34 2.40 7.66
N ILE A 19 -11.58 2.34 7.15
CA ILE A 19 -11.87 2.91 5.83
C ILE A 19 -11.67 4.42 5.85
N ALA A 20 -12.07 5.09 6.91
CA ALA A 20 -11.90 6.54 6.98
C ALA A 20 -10.41 6.91 6.92
N ALA A 21 -9.57 6.17 7.64
CA ALA A 21 -8.13 6.43 7.61
C ALA A 21 -7.57 6.19 6.21
N ILE A 22 -8.01 5.11 5.56
CA ILE A 22 -7.56 4.76 4.24
C ILE A 22 -7.94 5.85 3.23
N ARG A 23 -9.17 6.29 3.28
CA ARG A 23 -9.63 7.30 2.34
C ARG A 23 -8.88 8.61 2.52
N ARG A 24 -8.64 8.98 3.76
CA ARG A 24 -7.91 10.19 4.03
C ARG A 24 -6.50 10.11 3.46
N ALA A 25 -5.84 8.98 3.65
CA ALA A 25 -4.49 8.80 3.14
C ALA A 25 -4.46 8.91 1.62
N GLY A 26 -5.44 8.35 0.94
CA GLY A 26 -5.49 8.45 -0.53
C GLY A 26 -5.75 9.87 -0.98
N GLN A 27 -6.68 10.55 -0.35
CA GLN A 27 -7.03 11.91 -0.72
C GLN A 27 -5.86 12.85 -0.53
N ASP A 28 -5.11 12.66 0.55
CA ASP A 28 -3.98 13.53 0.86
C ASP A 28 -2.70 13.04 0.21
N LYS A 29 -2.76 11.95 -0.53
CA LYS A 29 -1.62 11.36 -1.21
C LYS A 29 -0.44 11.15 -0.27
N LEU A 30 -0.73 10.51 0.87
CA LEU A 30 0.28 10.31 1.89
C LEU A 30 1.15 9.11 1.58
N VAL A 31 2.29 9.36 0.95
CA VAL A 31 3.22 8.29 0.58
C VAL A 31 3.66 7.51 1.81
N SER A 32 3.81 8.18 2.94
CA SER A 32 4.26 7.51 4.15
C SER A 32 3.24 6.49 4.67
N ALA A 33 2.01 6.55 4.20
CA ALA A 33 0.99 5.61 4.62
C ALA A 33 1.01 4.33 3.80
N LEU A 34 1.78 4.26 2.71
CA LEU A 34 1.74 3.10 1.82
C LEU A 34 1.96 1.76 2.53
N PRO A 35 2.90 1.62 3.47
CA PRO A 35 3.02 0.32 4.12
C PRO A 35 1.76 -0.10 4.87
N TYR A 36 1.07 0.84 5.48
CA TYR A 36 -0.17 0.54 6.18
C TYR A 36 -1.28 0.20 5.21
N LEU A 37 -1.32 0.89 4.07
CA LEU A 37 -2.34 0.60 3.06
C LEU A 37 -2.13 -0.78 2.46
N VAL A 38 -0.89 -1.15 2.22
CA VAL A 38 -0.61 -2.48 1.67
C VAL A 38 -1.04 -3.56 2.68
N ASP A 39 -0.85 -3.32 3.98
CA ASP A 39 -1.32 -4.25 4.97
C ASP A 39 -2.84 -4.40 4.90
N ARG A 40 -3.55 -3.33 4.60
CA ARG A 40 -5.02 -3.41 4.53
C ARG A 40 -5.50 -4.15 3.28
N LEU A 41 -4.62 -4.46 2.34
CA LEU A 41 -5.01 -5.30 1.21
C LEU A 41 -5.29 -6.74 1.68
N THR A 42 -4.86 -7.12 2.88
CA THR A 42 -5.15 -8.43 3.42
C THR A 42 -6.22 -8.35 4.52
N ASP A 43 -6.91 -7.24 4.62
CA ASP A 43 -7.92 -7.06 5.66
C ASP A 43 -9.02 -8.13 5.53
N SER A 44 -9.59 -8.51 6.63
CA SER A 44 -10.66 -9.49 6.61
C SER A 44 -11.94 -8.96 5.96
N GLU A 45 -12.11 -7.65 5.95
CA GLU A 45 -13.30 -7.04 5.37
C GLU A 45 -13.07 -6.67 3.92
N ALA A 46 -13.93 -7.17 3.03
CA ALA A 46 -13.77 -6.90 1.60
C ALA A 46 -13.83 -5.42 1.28
N GLU A 47 -14.66 -4.68 1.98
CA GLU A 47 -14.74 -3.25 1.73
C GLU A 47 -13.46 -2.54 2.08
N VAL A 48 -12.80 -2.96 3.15
CA VAL A 48 -11.54 -2.35 3.54
C VAL A 48 -10.50 -2.61 2.45
N ARG A 49 -10.46 -3.83 1.92
CA ARG A 49 -9.52 -4.17 0.84
C ARG A 49 -9.75 -3.30 -0.38
N MET A 50 -11.03 -3.07 -0.72
CA MET A 50 -11.37 -2.25 -1.87
C MET A 50 -10.88 -0.83 -1.70
N PHE A 51 -11.17 -0.22 -0.55
CA PHE A 51 -10.74 1.15 -0.34
C PHE A 51 -9.21 1.25 -0.26
N ALA A 52 -8.55 0.19 0.24
CA ALA A 52 -7.10 0.21 0.33
C ALA A 52 -6.46 0.28 -1.04
N ILE A 53 -6.94 -0.52 -2.00
CA ILE A 53 -6.31 -0.48 -3.32
C ILE A 53 -6.65 0.83 -4.05
N ILE A 54 -7.85 1.37 -3.81
CA ILE A 54 -8.19 2.65 -4.39
C ILE A 54 -7.23 3.73 -3.89
N ALA A 55 -6.96 3.76 -2.59
CA ALA A 55 -6.06 4.75 -2.03
C ALA A 55 -4.64 4.57 -2.55
N ILE A 56 -4.18 3.32 -2.65
CA ILE A 56 -2.85 3.05 -3.16
C ILE A 56 -2.74 3.57 -4.60
N LYS A 57 -3.78 3.34 -5.41
CA LYS A 57 -3.74 3.81 -6.77
C LYS A 57 -3.77 5.34 -6.84
N GLU A 58 -4.49 5.99 -5.93
CA GLU A 58 -4.50 7.44 -5.89
C GLU A 58 -3.11 7.99 -5.58
N ILE A 59 -2.35 7.30 -4.75
CA ILE A 59 -1.04 7.77 -4.37
C ILE A 59 0.02 7.42 -5.41
N THR A 60 -0.02 6.21 -5.96
CA THR A 60 1.06 5.73 -6.81
C THR A 60 0.71 5.66 -8.28
N GLY A 61 -0.57 5.63 -8.60
CA GLY A 61 -1.02 5.42 -9.99
C GLY A 61 -0.97 3.95 -10.40
N LEU A 62 -0.64 3.04 -9.48
CA LEU A 62 -0.42 1.64 -9.80
C LEU A 62 -1.31 0.74 -8.98
N THR A 63 -1.60 -0.45 -9.47
CA THR A 63 -2.28 -1.47 -8.69
C THR A 63 -1.44 -2.74 -8.57
N HIS A 64 -0.45 -2.91 -9.41
CA HIS A 64 0.39 -4.11 -9.48
C HIS A 64 -0.47 -5.37 -9.57
N GLY A 65 -1.59 -5.25 -10.28
CA GLY A 65 -2.45 -6.41 -10.53
C GLY A 65 -3.36 -6.79 -9.39
N PHE A 66 -3.41 -5.98 -8.33
CA PHE A 66 -4.32 -6.31 -7.23
C PHE A 66 -5.75 -5.96 -7.64
N ARG A 67 -6.66 -6.94 -7.50
CA ARG A 67 -8.07 -6.70 -7.71
C ARG A 67 -8.78 -7.21 -6.47
N HIS A 68 -9.50 -6.34 -5.80
CA HIS A 68 -10.09 -6.67 -4.51
C HIS A 68 -11.10 -7.82 -4.61
N TYR A 69 -11.65 -8.06 -5.79
CA TYR A 69 -12.65 -9.09 -6.01
C TYR A 69 -12.06 -10.42 -6.47
N ASP A 70 -10.75 -10.52 -6.62
CA ASP A 70 -10.12 -11.77 -7.02
C ASP A 70 -10.15 -12.78 -5.88
N PRO A 71 -9.98 -14.06 -6.17
CA PRO A 71 -9.84 -15.07 -5.13
C PRO A 71 -8.64 -14.77 -4.24
N ALA A 72 -8.68 -15.28 -3.02
CA ALA A 72 -7.65 -14.98 -2.05
C ALA A 72 -6.24 -15.29 -2.52
N SER A 73 -6.06 -16.38 -3.26
CA SER A 73 -4.72 -16.74 -3.73
C SER A 73 -4.15 -15.69 -4.68
N LEU A 74 -4.98 -15.15 -5.55
CA LEU A 74 -4.49 -14.13 -6.48
C LEU A 74 -4.27 -12.81 -5.75
N ARG A 75 -5.12 -12.50 -4.77
CA ARG A 75 -4.91 -11.30 -3.99
C ARG A 75 -3.60 -11.38 -3.23
N GLN A 76 -3.28 -12.57 -2.69
CA GLN A 76 -2.06 -12.76 -1.94
C GLN A 76 -0.83 -12.55 -2.83
N GLU A 77 -0.87 -13.03 -4.05
CA GLU A 77 0.24 -12.82 -4.98
C GLU A 77 0.45 -11.35 -5.24
N ALA A 78 -0.64 -10.61 -5.40
CA ALA A 78 -0.53 -9.18 -5.66
C ALA A 78 -0.01 -8.44 -4.43
N VAL A 79 -0.39 -8.87 -3.23
CA VAL A 79 0.10 -8.26 -2.01
C VAL A 79 1.62 -8.45 -1.93
N GLU A 80 2.10 -9.62 -2.32
CA GLU A 80 3.53 -9.86 -2.29
C GLU A 80 4.26 -8.99 -3.28
N ARG A 81 3.66 -8.74 -4.45
CA ARG A 81 4.25 -7.80 -5.40
C ARG A 81 4.34 -6.40 -4.78
N TRP A 82 3.31 -5.99 -4.03
CA TRP A 82 3.32 -4.70 -3.39
C TRP A 82 4.41 -4.62 -2.31
N ARG A 83 4.58 -5.70 -1.55
CA ARG A 83 5.61 -5.71 -0.51
C ARG A 83 6.99 -5.64 -1.10
N GLU A 84 7.19 -6.33 -2.22
CA GLU A 84 8.47 -6.25 -2.90
C GLU A 84 8.69 -4.86 -3.48
N TRP A 85 7.64 -4.26 -4.01
CA TRP A 85 7.76 -2.92 -4.57
C TRP A 85 8.16 -1.92 -3.49
N LEU A 86 7.56 -2.04 -2.30
CA LEU A 86 7.90 -1.15 -1.21
C LEU A 86 9.35 -1.33 -0.79
N ALA A 87 9.82 -2.57 -0.71
CA ALA A 87 11.18 -2.84 -0.33
C ALA A 87 12.15 -2.33 -1.38
N GLY A 88 11.82 -2.51 -2.64
CA GLY A 88 12.64 -2.03 -3.74
C GLY A 88 12.71 -0.53 -3.81
N SER A 89 11.61 0.12 -3.52
CA SER A 89 11.58 1.55 -3.53
C SER A 89 12.49 2.11 -2.46
N ARG A 90 12.50 1.50 -1.29
CA ARG A 90 13.39 1.95 -0.24
C ARG A 90 14.83 1.68 -0.60
N ASP A 91 15.10 0.54 -1.22
CA ASP A 91 16.45 0.23 -1.63
C ASP A 91 16.93 1.20 -2.67
N LYS A 92 16.09 1.56 -3.62
CA LYS A 92 16.49 2.49 -4.62
C LYS A 92 16.76 3.83 -4.02
N SER A 93 16.03 4.21 -3.01
CA SER A 93 16.24 5.46 -2.40
C SER A 93 17.59 5.51 -1.75
N ARG A 94 18.03 4.40 -1.17
CA ARG A 94 19.32 4.39 -0.57
C ARG A 94 20.40 4.29 -1.59
N GLU A 95 20.15 3.66 -2.68
CA GLU A 95 21.13 3.49 -3.66
C GLU A 95 20.96 4.50 -4.66
N THR A 96 21.39 5.64 -4.50
CA THR A 96 21.17 6.58 -5.55
C THR A 96 22.12 6.40 -6.63
N ARG A 97 23.03 5.49 -6.56
CA ARG A 97 23.95 5.37 -7.57
C ARG A 97 23.28 4.93 -8.76
N PRO A 98 23.77 5.19 -9.78
CA PRO A 98 23.26 4.88 -11.03
C PRO A 98 23.18 3.52 -11.25
N VAL A 99 22.35 3.00 -10.81
CA VAL A 99 22.14 1.75 -11.07
C VAL A 99 22.14 1.49 -12.35
N GLU A 100 21.89 2.34 -12.95
CA GLU A 100 21.78 2.12 -14.20
C GLU A 100 22.90 1.79 -14.80
N GLU A 101 23.87 2.11 -14.35
CA GLU A 101 24.94 1.83 -14.99
C GLU A 101 24.99 0.49 -15.16
N ARG A 102 24.33 -0.18 -14.45
CA ARG A 102 24.44 -1.48 -14.61
C ARG A 102 23.94 -1.87 -15.83
N LYS A 103 23.32 -1.15 -16.33
CA LYS A 103 22.82 -1.59 -17.43
C LYS A 103 23.65 -1.49 -18.39
N THR A 104 24.40 -0.96 -18.19
CA THR A 104 25.14 -0.83 -19.19
C THR A 104 25.69 -1.87 -19.28
N GLY A 105 25.50 -2.22 -18.69
CA GLY A 105 26.08 -3.29 -18.82
C GLY A 105 25.44 -3.78 -18.74
#